data_dfa2ad12a2e67836b8bc27c7f0b4f72b
#
_entry.id   dfa2ad12a2e67836b8bc27c7f0b4f72b
#
_cell.length_a   1.000
_cell.length_b   1.000
_cell.length_c   1.000
_cell.angle_alpha   90.00
_cell.angle_beta   90.00
_cell.angle_gamma   90.00
#
_symmetry.space_group_name_H-M   'P 1'
#
loop_
_entity.id
_entity.type
_entity.pdbx_description
1 polymer ?
#
loop_
_entity_poly.entity_id
_entity_poly.type
_entity_poly.pdbx_seq_one_letter_code
_entity_poly.pdbx_strand_id
1 'polypeptide(L)'
;MAMEVKKYYLPPTALIPNSPRPLLHYPGFLSKQCAQSPNAAAVECYHLFEANGWHTQWVFRYGATQTSHYHSRAHECMVVLTGSATIRFGVADTVDDLEQSTHGSGSEEGGVEIQASAGDVFVIPAGVAHKTYDAAPQESLALLTPGDGHSLGTQDVTGSLAAIQFNGFTMMGAYPAAGGEWDFAKGGEDVGQFDRVWGVGKPARDPILGEASEGIRGVWQ
;
A
#
# COMPACT_ATOMS: atom_id res chain seq x y z
N MET A 1 -8.39 -20.95 -11.94
CA MET A 1 -6.93 -20.73 -12.08
C MET A 1 -6.37 -20.56 -10.69
N ALA A 2 -5.18 -21.11 -10.40
CA ALA A 2 -4.51 -20.82 -9.14
C ALA A 2 -4.18 -19.32 -9.10
N MET A 3 -4.32 -18.69 -7.94
CA MET A 3 -3.99 -17.30 -7.75
C MET A 3 -2.48 -17.12 -7.88
N GLU A 4 -2.04 -16.17 -8.68
CA GLU A 4 -0.65 -15.79 -8.80
C GLU A 4 -0.29 -14.82 -7.68
N VAL A 5 0.77 -15.11 -6.92
CA VAL A 5 1.38 -14.19 -5.96
C VAL A 5 2.77 -13.82 -6.45
N LYS A 6 2.96 -12.57 -6.87
CA LYS A 6 4.27 -12.06 -7.27
C LYS A 6 5.03 -11.56 -6.04
N LYS A 7 6.33 -11.86 -6.00
CA LYS A 7 7.23 -11.54 -4.89
C LYS A 7 8.36 -10.67 -5.41
N TYR A 8 8.56 -9.51 -4.80
CA TYR A 8 9.64 -8.61 -5.15
C TYR A 8 10.58 -8.44 -3.96
N TYR A 9 11.81 -8.89 -4.12
CA TYR A 9 12.87 -8.75 -3.13
C TYR A 9 13.62 -7.45 -3.44
N LEU A 10 13.47 -6.47 -2.57
CA LEU A 10 14.04 -5.14 -2.74
C LEU A 10 15.18 -4.98 -1.71
N PRO A 11 16.45 -4.91 -2.16
CA PRO A 11 17.56 -4.72 -1.25
C PRO A 11 17.50 -3.32 -0.63
N PRO A 12 18.13 -3.10 0.54
CA PRO A 12 18.30 -1.77 1.07
C PRO A 12 19.11 -0.90 0.09
N THR A 13 18.79 0.38 0.06
CA THR A 13 19.55 1.39 -0.70
C THR A 13 20.40 2.23 0.25
N ALA A 14 21.01 3.31 -0.24
CA ALA A 14 21.71 4.25 0.62
C ALA A 14 20.75 5.00 1.58
N LEU A 15 19.49 5.22 1.13
CA LEU A 15 18.52 6.06 1.85
C LEU A 15 17.31 5.27 2.38
N ILE A 16 17.02 4.10 1.84
CA ILE A 16 15.82 3.31 2.15
C ILE A 16 16.21 1.98 2.79
N PRO A 17 15.62 1.63 3.96
CA PRO A 17 15.86 0.34 4.59
C PRO A 17 15.36 -0.83 3.76
N ASN A 18 14.30 -0.63 2.97
CA ASN A 18 13.56 -1.71 2.37
C ASN A 18 13.28 -2.84 3.38
N SER A 19 13.17 -4.09 2.95
CA SER A 19 12.90 -5.19 3.87
C SER A 19 13.55 -6.48 3.39
N PRO A 20 14.07 -7.33 4.30
CA PRO A 20 14.44 -8.71 3.97
C PRO A 20 13.23 -9.56 3.56
N ARG A 21 12.01 -9.14 3.93
CA ARG A 21 10.76 -9.76 3.49
C ARG A 21 10.34 -9.17 2.14
N PRO A 22 9.88 -10.00 1.18
CA PRO A 22 9.45 -9.49 -0.12
C PRO A 22 8.16 -8.68 -0.03
N LEU A 23 8.05 -7.65 -0.85
CA LEU A 23 6.78 -7.07 -1.26
C LEU A 23 5.96 -8.16 -1.97
N LEU A 24 4.69 -8.33 -1.58
CA LEU A 24 3.76 -9.24 -2.25
C LEU A 24 2.78 -8.44 -3.10
N HIS A 25 2.57 -8.90 -4.33
CA HIS A 25 1.57 -8.36 -5.24
C HIS A 25 0.63 -9.49 -5.67
N TYR A 26 -0.66 -9.28 -5.50
CA TYR A 26 -1.73 -10.17 -5.93
C TYR A 26 -2.42 -9.56 -7.15
N PRO A 27 -1.94 -9.82 -8.37
CA PRO A 27 -2.45 -9.17 -9.58
C PRO A 27 -3.90 -9.50 -9.82
N GLY A 28 -4.73 -8.48 -9.94
CA GLY A 28 -6.13 -8.62 -10.31
C GLY A 28 -6.99 -9.44 -9.34
N PHE A 29 -6.56 -9.62 -8.09
CA PHE A 29 -7.27 -10.46 -7.11
C PHE A 29 -8.73 -10.08 -6.94
N LEU A 30 -9.04 -8.78 -6.96
CA LEU A 30 -10.39 -8.22 -6.80
C LEU A 30 -10.95 -7.62 -8.10
N SER A 31 -10.33 -7.87 -9.25
CA SER A 31 -10.73 -7.21 -10.51
C SER A 31 -12.21 -7.42 -10.85
N LYS A 32 -12.73 -8.61 -10.59
CA LYS A 32 -14.15 -8.91 -10.82
C LYS A 32 -15.07 -8.11 -9.89
N GLN A 33 -14.73 -8.06 -8.60
CA GLN A 33 -15.50 -7.33 -7.59
C GLN A 33 -15.47 -5.83 -7.87
N CYS A 34 -14.29 -5.27 -8.14
CA CYS A 34 -14.12 -3.85 -8.47
C CYS A 34 -14.89 -3.47 -9.75
N ALA A 35 -14.88 -4.32 -10.78
CA ALA A 35 -15.61 -4.08 -12.01
C ALA A 35 -17.15 -4.12 -11.83
N GLN A 36 -17.63 -4.90 -10.86
CA GLN A 36 -19.06 -4.96 -10.54
C GLN A 36 -19.49 -3.75 -9.69
N SER A 37 -18.75 -3.46 -8.63
CA SER A 37 -18.99 -2.34 -7.72
C SER A 37 -17.76 -2.07 -6.86
N PRO A 38 -17.05 -0.97 -7.06
CA PRO A 38 -15.93 -0.58 -6.19
C PRO A 38 -16.35 -0.44 -4.72
N ASN A 39 -17.57 0.04 -4.46
CA ASN A 39 -18.12 0.16 -3.10
C ASN A 39 -18.30 -1.21 -2.44
N ALA A 40 -18.86 -2.18 -3.15
CA ALA A 40 -19.01 -3.53 -2.62
C ALA A 40 -17.64 -4.20 -2.40
N ALA A 41 -16.68 -3.99 -3.30
CA ALA A 41 -15.31 -4.47 -3.13
C ALA A 41 -14.64 -3.84 -1.89
N ALA A 42 -14.82 -2.55 -1.64
CA ALA A 42 -14.29 -1.87 -0.45
C ALA A 42 -14.89 -2.45 0.85
N VAL A 43 -16.21 -2.71 0.88
CA VAL A 43 -16.88 -3.34 2.03
C VAL A 43 -16.41 -4.78 2.22
N GLU A 44 -16.23 -5.55 1.15
CA GLU A 44 -15.69 -6.92 1.21
C GLU A 44 -14.25 -6.92 1.77
N CYS A 45 -13.39 -6.02 1.28
CA CYS A 45 -12.02 -5.87 1.80
C CYS A 45 -12.01 -5.50 3.28
N TYR A 46 -12.85 -4.57 3.70
CA TYR A 46 -12.96 -4.21 5.12
C TYR A 46 -13.23 -5.42 5.99
N HIS A 47 -14.24 -6.22 5.65
CA HIS A 47 -14.56 -7.44 6.42
C HIS A 47 -13.43 -8.46 6.39
N LEU A 48 -12.75 -8.60 5.26
CA LEU A 48 -11.63 -9.52 5.10
C LEU A 48 -10.43 -9.10 5.96
N PHE A 49 -10.12 -7.80 5.99
CA PHE A 49 -9.07 -7.23 6.83
C PHE A 49 -9.35 -7.46 8.31
N GLU A 50 -10.55 -7.10 8.78
CA GLU A 50 -10.94 -7.30 10.19
C GLU A 50 -10.86 -8.79 10.59
N ALA A 51 -11.34 -9.70 9.75
CA ALA A 51 -11.26 -11.15 9.99
C ALA A 51 -9.82 -11.67 10.11
N ASN A 52 -8.87 -10.98 9.48
CA ASN A 52 -7.46 -11.34 9.46
C ASN A 52 -6.59 -10.52 10.43
N GLY A 53 -7.20 -9.66 11.25
CA GLY A 53 -6.50 -8.84 12.25
C GLY A 53 -5.75 -7.65 11.63
N TRP A 54 -6.33 -7.08 10.58
CA TRP A 54 -5.88 -5.83 9.97
C TRP A 54 -7.01 -4.81 10.07
N HIS A 55 -6.68 -3.55 10.32
CA HIS A 55 -7.65 -2.47 10.39
C HIS A 55 -7.53 -1.55 9.19
N THR A 56 -8.64 -1.34 8.49
CA THR A 56 -8.73 -0.29 7.48
C THR A 56 -8.59 1.06 8.14
N GLN A 57 -7.73 1.92 7.60
CA GLN A 57 -7.52 3.25 8.15
C GLN A 57 -7.93 4.37 7.19
N TRP A 58 -7.92 4.10 5.87
CA TRP A 58 -8.23 5.12 4.88
C TRP A 58 -8.67 4.53 3.54
N VAL A 59 -9.38 5.36 2.78
CA VAL A 59 -9.53 5.26 1.33
C VAL A 59 -9.10 6.60 0.75
N PHE A 60 -7.99 6.61 0.01
CA PHE A 60 -7.47 7.79 -0.67
C PHE A 60 -7.68 7.71 -2.17
N ARG A 61 -8.12 8.82 -2.77
CA ARG A 61 -7.94 9.10 -4.19
C ARG A 61 -6.61 9.80 -4.37
N TYR A 62 -5.81 9.30 -5.30
CA TYR A 62 -4.45 9.80 -5.52
C TYR A 62 -4.42 10.90 -6.57
N GLY A 63 -3.52 11.88 -6.38
CA GLY A 63 -3.21 12.93 -7.34
C GLY A 63 -2.20 12.49 -8.40
N ALA A 64 -1.63 13.47 -9.12
CA ALA A 64 -0.69 13.23 -10.20
C ALA A 64 0.58 12.50 -9.75
N THR A 65 1.10 12.85 -8.58
CA THR A 65 2.28 12.23 -7.95
C THR A 65 2.29 12.51 -6.45
N GLN A 66 3.16 11.84 -5.73
CA GLN A 66 3.43 12.04 -4.30
C GLN A 66 4.92 11.91 -4.01
N THR A 67 5.34 12.22 -2.79
CA THR A 67 6.71 11.96 -2.31
C THR A 67 6.89 10.47 -2.03
N SER A 68 8.05 9.90 -2.42
CA SER A 68 8.44 8.55 -2.02
C SER A 68 8.60 8.48 -0.50
N HIS A 69 7.95 7.50 0.13
CA HIS A 69 7.96 7.31 1.57
C HIS A 69 7.85 5.84 1.93
N TYR A 70 8.14 5.52 3.18
CA TYR A 70 7.95 4.19 3.75
C TYR A 70 7.38 4.31 5.16
N HIS A 71 6.83 3.20 5.66
CA HIS A 71 6.43 3.09 7.06
C HIS A 71 7.53 2.36 7.83
N SER A 72 8.12 3.04 8.81
CA SER A 72 9.22 2.47 9.60
C SER A 72 8.73 1.56 10.74
N ARG A 73 7.42 1.60 11.05
CA ARG A 73 6.82 0.96 12.23
C ARG A 73 5.72 -0.03 11.92
N ALA A 74 5.20 -0.03 10.70
CA ALA A 74 4.06 -0.86 10.33
C ALA A 74 4.25 -1.50 8.94
N HIS A 75 3.70 -2.68 8.75
CA HIS A 75 3.41 -3.24 7.44
C HIS A 75 2.11 -2.64 6.92
N GLU A 76 1.93 -2.62 5.62
CA GLU A 76 0.76 -2.05 4.97
C GLU A 76 0.14 -3.02 3.96
N CYS A 77 -1.17 -2.96 3.83
CA CYS A 77 -1.88 -3.56 2.70
C CYS A 77 -2.59 -2.47 1.92
N MET A 78 -2.32 -2.37 0.62
CA MET A 78 -3.02 -1.47 -0.29
C MET A 78 -3.86 -2.28 -1.29
N VAL A 79 -5.12 -1.89 -1.46
CA VAL A 79 -6.03 -2.44 -2.48
C VAL A 79 -6.41 -1.35 -3.45
N VAL A 80 -6.20 -1.57 -4.75
CA VAL A 80 -6.66 -0.66 -5.80
C VAL A 80 -8.13 -0.91 -6.05
N LEU A 81 -8.98 0.09 -5.79
CA LEU A 81 -10.43 0.00 -5.97
C LEU A 81 -10.89 0.51 -7.34
N THR A 82 -10.27 1.60 -7.84
CA THR A 82 -10.61 2.19 -9.15
C THR A 82 -9.38 2.78 -9.84
N GLY A 83 -9.47 2.91 -11.17
CA GLY A 83 -8.44 3.56 -11.99
C GLY A 83 -7.18 2.73 -12.18
N SER A 84 -6.13 3.41 -12.62
CA SER A 84 -4.79 2.85 -12.79
C SER A 84 -3.72 3.90 -12.46
N ALA A 85 -2.53 3.45 -12.07
CA ALA A 85 -1.38 4.31 -11.80
C ALA A 85 -0.08 3.49 -11.88
N THR A 86 1.04 4.19 -11.96
CA THR A 86 2.34 3.57 -11.70
C THR A 86 2.64 3.66 -10.20
N ILE A 87 3.05 2.55 -9.59
CA ILE A 87 3.60 2.55 -8.23
C ILE A 87 5.07 2.12 -8.31
N ARG A 88 5.97 3.00 -7.92
CA ARG A 88 7.41 2.71 -7.78
C ARG A 88 7.68 2.28 -6.35
N PHE A 89 8.40 1.17 -6.20
CA PHE A 89 8.78 0.62 -4.91
C PHE A 89 10.30 0.57 -4.75
N GLY A 90 10.78 0.77 -3.53
CA GLY A 90 12.12 0.43 -3.08
C GLY A 90 13.20 1.50 -3.25
N VAL A 91 12.86 2.72 -3.66
CA VAL A 91 13.81 3.81 -3.86
C VAL A 91 13.30 5.14 -3.32
N ALA A 92 14.21 6.00 -2.87
CA ALA A 92 13.91 7.35 -2.37
C ALA A 92 13.85 8.38 -3.50
N ASP A 93 13.10 9.45 -3.26
CA ASP A 93 13.32 10.73 -3.94
C ASP A 93 14.62 11.35 -3.38
N THR A 94 15.47 11.88 -4.26
CA THR A 94 16.75 12.53 -3.90
C THR A 94 16.68 14.04 -4.00
N VAL A 95 15.56 14.59 -4.50
CA VAL A 95 15.25 16.00 -4.60
C VAL A 95 13.80 16.26 -4.21
N ASP A 96 13.51 17.49 -3.74
CA ASP A 96 12.15 17.88 -3.35
C ASP A 96 11.23 18.19 -4.54
N ASP A 97 11.78 18.44 -5.72
CA ASP A 97 11.00 18.66 -6.93
C ASP A 97 10.33 17.37 -7.36
N LEU A 98 9.00 17.34 -7.25
CA LEU A 98 8.20 16.14 -7.54
C LEU A 98 8.24 15.73 -9.01
N GLU A 99 8.39 16.67 -9.94
CA GLU A 99 8.52 16.34 -11.36
C GLU A 99 9.87 15.67 -11.64
N GLN A 100 10.94 16.23 -11.08
CA GLN A 100 12.28 15.67 -11.22
C GLN A 100 12.43 14.33 -10.52
N SER A 101 11.83 14.15 -9.34
CA SER A 101 11.88 12.90 -8.61
C SER A 101 10.93 11.81 -9.15
N THR A 102 9.97 12.20 -10.01
CA THR A 102 9.04 11.26 -10.64
C THR A 102 9.52 10.86 -12.04
N HIS A 103 9.75 11.83 -12.92
CA HIS A 103 10.02 11.62 -14.33
C HIS A 103 11.46 11.98 -14.76
N GLY A 104 12.21 12.66 -13.90
CA GLY A 104 13.60 13.04 -14.12
C GLY A 104 14.60 12.10 -13.42
N SER A 105 15.78 12.66 -13.10
CA SER A 105 16.87 11.96 -12.43
C SER A 105 16.92 12.18 -10.92
N GLY A 106 15.82 12.68 -10.32
CA GLY A 106 15.74 13.04 -8.90
C GLY A 106 15.30 11.89 -7.97
N SER A 107 15.58 10.64 -8.33
CA SER A 107 15.36 9.46 -7.48
C SER A 107 16.61 8.59 -7.45
N GLU A 108 16.74 7.73 -6.42
CA GLU A 108 17.75 6.66 -6.46
C GLU A 108 17.51 5.75 -7.64
N GLU A 109 18.57 5.09 -8.13
CA GLU A 109 18.49 4.06 -9.16
C GLU A 109 17.99 2.73 -8.57
N GLY A 110 17.36 1.92 -9.42
CA GLY A 110 16.84 0.61 -9.04
C GLY A 110 15.37 0.67 -8.63
N GLY A 111 14.96 -0.22 -7.71
CA GLY A 111 13.55 -0.38 -7.36
C GLY A 111 12.77 -1.15 -8.43
N VAL A 112 11.44 -1.14 -8.29
CA VAL A 112 10.53 -1.74 -9.27
C VAL A 112 9.33 -0.85 -9.50
N GLU A 113 8.92 -0.70 -10.75
CA GLU A 113 7.71 0.01 -11.15
C GLU A 113 6.65 -1.01 -11.55
N ILE A 114 5.46 -0.86 -10.99
CA ILE A 114 4.31 -1.74 -11.26
C ILE A 114 3.16 -0.88 -11.76
N GLN A 115 2.62 -1.25 -12.92
CA GLN A 115 1.37 -0.68 -13.41
C GLN A 115 0.23 -1.29 -12.61
N ALA A 116 -0.30 -0.53 -11.66
CA ALA A 116 -1.38 -0.94 -10.79
C ALA A 116 -2.74 -0.62 -11.43
N SER A 117 -3.69 -1.53 -11.29
CA SER A 117 -5.04 -1.41 -11.83
C SER A 117 -6.07 -1.89 -10.82
N ALA A 118 -7.32 -1.48 -11.00
CA ALA A 118 -8.42 -1.91 -10.12
C ALA A 118 -8.45 -3.43 -9.93
N GLY A 119 -8.41 -3.83 -8.67
CA GLY A 119 -8.37 -5.22 -8.22
C GLY A 119 -6.99 -5.73 -7.81
N ASP A 120 -5.93 -4.97 -8.05
CA ASP A 120 -4.59 -5.31 -7.55
C ASP A 120 -4.49 -5.11 -6.03
N VAL A 121 -3.75 -5.99 -5.37
CA VAL A 121 -3.47 -5.88 -3.94
C VAL A 121 -1.97 -5.95 -3.71
N PHE A 122 -1.47 -5.09 -2.84
CA PHE A 122 -0.07 -5.04 -2.43
C PHE A 122 0.04 -5.24 -0.92
N VAL A 123 0.90 -6.16 -0.47
CA VAL A 123 1.24 -6.29 0.95
C VAL A 123 2.70 -5.88 1.11
N ILE A 124 2.90 -4.74 1.75
CA ILE A 124 4.14 -3.99 1.78
C ILE A 124 4.79 -4.19 3.15
N PRO A 125 5.98 -4.78 3.23
CA PRO A 125 6.71 -4.86 4.48
C PRO A 125 7.13 -3.47 4.98
N ALA A 126 7.19 -3.29 6.29
CA ALA A 126 7.80 -2.11 6.89
C ALA A 126 9.17 -1.84 6.25
N GLY A 127 9.45 -0.58 5.97
CA GLY A 127 10.68 -0.11 5.36
C GLY A 127 10.70 -0.08 3.84
N VAL A 128 9.77 -0.73 3.15
CA VAL A 128 9.71 -0.69 1.68
C VAL A 128 9.12 0.64 1.21
N ALA A 129 9.96 1.45 0.57
CA ALA A 129 9.52 2.72 0.02
C ALA A 129 8.53 2.52 -1.14
N HIS A 130 7.57 3.43 -1.22
CA HIS A 130 6.61 3.45 -2.33
C HIS A 130 6.20 4.88 -2.71
N LYS A 131 5.87 5.05 -3.99
CA LYS A 131 5.46 6.31 -4.60
C LYS A 131 4.47 6.02 -5.71
N THR A 132 3.30 6.66 -5.65
CA THR A 132 2.26 6.55 -6.68
C THR A 132 2.30 7.78 -7.58
N TYR A 133 2.21 7.58 -8.89
CA TYR A 133 2.19 8.64 -9.89
C TYR A 133 1.52 8.18 -11.19
N ASP A 134 1.31 9.10 -12.12
CA ASP A 134 0.59 8.87 -13.39
C ASP A 134 -0.80 8.26 -13.16
N ALA A 135 -1.48 8.74 -12.12
CA ALA A 135 -2.83 8.29 -11.79
C ALA A 135 -3.82 8.61 -12.91
N ALA A 136 -4.61 7.63 -13.33
CA ALA A 136 -5.62 7.77 -14.37
C ALA A 136 -6.96 7.13 -13.95
N PRO A 137 -8.10 7.82 -14.16
CA PRO A 137 -8.22 9.25 -14.56
C PRO A 137 -7.52 10.17 -13.58
N GLN A 138 -6.96 11.29 -14.09
CA GLN A 138 -6.27 12.27 -13.25
C GLN A 138 -7.28 13.07 -12.43
N GLU A 139 -7.09 13.08 -11.11
CA GLU A 139 -7.89 13.78 -10.13
C GLU A 139 -7.01 14.37 -9.04
N SER A 140 -7.57 15.21 -8.17
CA SER A 140 -6.84 15.72 -7.02
C SER A 140 -6.79 14.70 -5.88
N LEU A 141 -5.68 14.72 -5.11
CA LEU A 141 -5.57 13.93 -3.88
C LEU A 141 -6.71 14.27 -2.91
N ALA A 142 -7.37 13.24 -2.39
CA ALA A 142 -8.42 13.41 -1.39
C ALA A 142 -8.57 12.16 -0.50
N LEU A 143 -8.75 12.37 0.80
CA LEU A 143 -9.24 11.33 1.70
C LEU A 143 -10.76 11.20 1.49
N LEU A 144 -11.23 10.01 1.10
CA LEU A 144 -12.62 9.75 0.76
C LEU A 144 -13.43 9.16 1.94
N THR A 145 -12.75 8.71 2.98
CA THR A 145 -13.36 8.24 4.22
C THR A 145 -13.36 9.32 5.28
N PRO A 146 -14.31 9.32 6.24
CA PRO A 146 -14.22 10.11 7.45
C PRO A 146 -12.93 9.76 8.22
N GLY A 147 -12.40 10.72 8.99
CA GLY A 147 -11.20 10.54 9.81
C GLY A 147 -10.02 11.33 9.29
N ASP A 148 -8.83 10.91 9.70
CA ASP A 148 -7.56 11.62 9.46
C ASP A 148 -6.54 10.81 8.66
N GLY A 149 -6.91 9.60 8.21
CA GLY A 149 -6.02 8.67 7.54
C GLY A 149 -5.35 7.66 8.49
N HIS A 150 -5.44 7.86 9.81
CA HIS A 150 -4.96 6.90 10.82
C HIS A 150 -6.11 6.09 11.43
N SER A 151 -7.34 6.50 11.18
CA SER A 151 -8.54 5.77 11.57
C SER A 151 -9.72 6.17 10.69
N LEU A 152 -10.67 5.25 10.55
CA LEU A 152 -11.96 5.56 9.97
C LEU A 152 -12.81 6.28 11.03
N GLY A 153 -12.93 7.56 10.99
CA GLY A 153 -13.64 8.42 11.97
C GLY A 153 -15.16 8.21 12.05
N THR A 154 -15.62 6.95 11.96
CA THR A 154 -17.04 6.58 11.97
C THR A 154 -17.26 5.22 12.63
N GLN A 155 -18.45 5.04 13.24
CA GLN A 155 -18.90 3.73 13.73
C GLN A 155 -19.63 2.93 12.64
N ASP A 156 -20.20 3.59 11.65
CA ASP A 156 -20.82 2.95 10.47
C ASP A 156 -19.79 2.90 9.31
N VAL A 157 -18.82 2.02 9.45
CA VAL A 157 -17.76 1.84 8.44
C VAL A 157 -18.34 1.35 7.12
N THR A 158 -19.20 0.34 7.16
CA THR A 158 -19.79 -0.23 5.92
C THR A 158 -20.67 0.75 5.18
N GLY A 159 -21.48 1.53 5.89
CA GLY A 159 -22.27 2.61 5.29
C GLY A 159 -21.38 3.70 4.67
N SER A 160 -20.32 4.11 5.37
CA SER A 160 -19.35 5.06 4.82
C SER A 160 -18.66 4.56 3.54
N LEU A 161 -18.19 3.32 3.52
CA LEU A 161 -17.56 2.73 2.32
C LEU A 161 -18.54 2.58 1.17
N ALA A 162 -19.79 2.18 1.47
CA ALA A 162 -20.86 2.06 0.48
C ALA A 162 -21.27 3.40 -0.14
N ALA A 163 -21.07 4.52 0.56
CA ALA A 163 -21.43 5.86 0.12
C ALA A 163 -20.33 6.60 -0.65
N ILE A 164 -19.12 6.06 -0.76
CA ILE A 164 -18.00 6.72 -1.45
C ILE A 164 -18.35 6.96 -2.92
N GLN A 165 -18.09 8.18 -3.40
CA GLN A 165 -18.17 8.51 -4.81
C GLN A 165 -16.78 8.31 -5.44
N PHE A 166 -16.59 7.15 -6.06
CA PHE A 166 -15.34 6.79 -6.68
C PHE A 166 -15.14 7.51 -8.01
N ASN A 167 -13.99 8.18 -8.14
CA ASN A 167 -13.46 8.73 -9.38
C ASN A 167 -11.93 8.78 -9.27
N GLY A 168 -11.23 8.73 -10.41
CA GLY A 168 -9.77 8.70 -10.42
C GLY A 168 -9.19 7.37 -9.92
N PHE A 169 -7.89 7.37 -9.65
CA PHE A 169 -7.18 6.24 -9.05
C PHE A 169 -7.34 6.26 -7.54
N THR A 170 -7.95 5.21 -7.01
CA THR A 170 -8.29 5.15 -5.58
C THR A 170 -7.78 3.86 -4.97
N MET A 171 -7.11 3.97 -3.84
CA MET A 171 -6.68 2.83 -3.02
C MET A 171 -7.27 2.87 -1.62
N MET A 172 -7.43 1.69 -1.03
CA MET A 172 -7.82 1.46 0.36
C MET A 172 -6.61 0.89 1.10
N GLY A 173 -6.28 1.47 2.25
CA GLY A 173 -5.16 1.05 3.09
C GLY A 173 -5.58 0.42 4.39
N ALA A 174 -4.88 -0.66 4.76
CA ALA A 174 -5.05 -1.34 6.04
C ALA A 174 -3.70 -1.68 6.68
N TYR A 175 -3.68 -1.70 7.99
CA TYR A 175 -2.49 -1.96 8.81
C TYR A 175 -2.78 -3.03 9.86
N PRO A 176 -1.76 -3.83 10.29
CA PRO A 176 -1.97 -4.83 11.33
C PRO A 176 -2.53 -4.21 12.62
N ALA A 177 -3.55 -4.85 13.20
CA ALA A 177 -4.14 -4.43 14.47
C ALA A 177 -3.11 -4.44 15.62
N ALA A 178 -2.15 -5.35 15.58
CA ALA A 178 -1.02 -5.42 16.48
C ALA A 178 0.23 -4.88 15.80
N GLY A 179 0.71 -3.70 16.17
CA GLY A 179 1.95 -3.17 15.58
C GLY A 179 2.06 -1.65 15.58
N GLY A 180 1.08 -0.98 16.15
CA GLY A 180 1.15 0.46 16.33
C GLY A 180 0.68 1.29 15.11
N GLU A 181 0.86 2.57 15.22
CA GLU A 181 0.49 3.53 14.18
C GLU A 181 1.57 3.57 13.10
N TRP A 182 1.15 3.73 11.84
CA TRP A 182 2.06 3.97 10.75
C TRP A 182 2.62 5.39 10.79
N ASP A 183 3.80 5.57 10.25
CA ASP A 183 4.50 6.83 10.10
C ASP A 183 4.78 7.10 8.61
N PHE A 184 5.13 8.32 8.27
CA PHE A 184 5.48 8.74 6.91
C PHE A 184 6.97 9.11 6.88
N ALA A 185 7.84 8.09 6.82
CA ALA A 185 9.28 8.28 6.79
C ALA A 185 9.79 8.48 5.35
N LYS A 186 10.70 9.41 5.17
CA LYS A 186 11.34 9.70 3.89
C LYS A 186 12.76 9.09 3.82
N GLY A 187 13.28 9.01 2.61
CA GLY A 187 14.66 8.57 2.41
C GLY A 187 15.67 9.30 3.30
N GLY A 188 16.52 8.53 3.97
CA GLY A 188 17.55 9.04 4.87
C GLY A 188 17.21 9.07 6.36
N GLU A 189 15.92 9.04 6.73
CA GLU A 189 15.50 9.20 8.14
C GLU A 189 15.98 8.06 9.05
N ASP A 190 16.05 6.83 8.57
CA ASP A 190 16.51 5.68 9.36
C ASP A 190 17.93 5.19 8.99
N VAL A 191 18.72 5.99 8.29
CA VAL A 191 20.11 5.61 7.94
C VAL A 191 20.90 5.31 9.18
N GLY A 192 21.55 4.13 9.21
CA GLY A 192 22.28 3.61 10.38
C GLY A 192 21.40 2.89 11.41
N GLN A 193 20.09 2.78 11.19
CA GLN A 193 19.13 2.12 12.09
C GLN A 193 18.17 1.19 11.36
N PHE A 194 18.52 0.68 10.19
CA PHE A 194 17.65 -0.18 9.37
C PHE A 194 17.21 -1.45 10.10
N ASP A 195 18.07 -2.00 10.98
CA ASP A 195 17.72 -3.18 11.80
C ASP A 195 16.47 -2.95 12.65
N ARG A 196 16.24 -1.71 13.12
CA ARG A 196 15.02 -1.36 13.88
C ARG A 196 13.77 -1.54 13.00
N VAL A 197 13.83 -1.10 11.75
CA VAL A 197 12.72 -1.23 10.79
C VAL A 197 12.49 -2.69 10.41
N TRP A 198 13.57 -3.46 10.17
CA TRP A 198 13.49 -4.89 9.87
C TRP A 198 12.96 -5.72 11.04
N GLY A 199 13.10 -5.20 12.27
CA GLY A 199 12.58 -5.80 13.49
C GLY A 199 11.07 -5.71 13.68
N VAL A 200 10.34 -4.99 12.79
CA VAL A 200 8.88 -4.92 12.87
C VAL A 200 8.29 -6.33 12.76
N GLY A 201 7.46 -6.69 13.74
CA GLY A 201 6.92 -8.04 13.90
C GLY A 201 6.04 -8.46 12.72
N LYS A 202 6.21 -9.70 12.24
CA LYS A 202 5.35 -10.27 11.20
C LYS A 202 3.91 -10.43 11.74
N PRO A 203 2.87 -9.96 11.01
CA PRO A 203 1.48 -10.22 11.37
C PRO A 203 1.17 -11.72 11.36
N ALA A 204 0.22 -12.15 12.19
CA ALA A 204 -0.15 -13.55 12.30
C ALA A 204 -0.80 -14.10 11.02
N ARG A 205 -1.55 -13.24 10.31
CA ARG A 205 -2.31 -13.59 9.10
C ARG A 205 -2.05 -12.60 7.98
N ASP A 206 -2.07 -13.12 6.77
CA ASP A 206 -2.12 -12.28 5.56
C ASP A 206 -3.44 -11.50 5.53
N PRO A 207 -3.46 -10.22 5.13
CA PRO A 207 -4.68 -9.41 5.13
C PRO A 207 -5.77 -9.99 4.22
N ILE A 208 -5.37 -10.67 3.14
CA ILE A 208 -6.26 -11.21 2.10
C ILE A 208 -6.39 -12.72 2.23
N LEU A 209 -5.27 -13.43 2.35
CA LEU A 209 -5.19 -14.88 2.27
C LEU A 209 -5.28 -15.57 3.65
N GLY A 210 -5.32 -14.78 4.73
CA GLY A 210 -5.41 -15.31 6.07
C GLY A 210 -4.23 -16.24 6.41
N GLU A 211 -4.52 -17.51 6.63
CA GLU A 211 -3.51 -18.51 7.01
C GLU A 211 -2.86 -19.24 5.83
N ALA A 212 -3.22 -18.92 4.60
CA ALA A 212 -2.69 -19.59 3.42
C ALA A 212 -1.17 -19.40 3.30
N SER A 213 -0.49 -20.46 2.87
CA SER A 213 0.97 -20.47 2.73
C SER A 213 1.50 -19.61 1.59
N GLU A 214 0.65 -19.24 0.65
CA GLU A 214 0.95 -18.39 -0.49
C GLU A 214 1.16 -16.92 -0.08
N GLY A 215 0.52 -16.50 1.02
CA GLY A 215 0.63 -15.17 1.60
C GLY A 215 1.79 -15.01 2.58
N ILE A 216 1.73 -13.98 3.42
CA ILE A 216 2.80 -13.64 4.37
C ILE A 216 3.14 -14.79 5.32
N ARG A 217 2.17 -15.67 5.63
CA ARG A 217 2.39 -16.78 6.57
C ARG A 217 3.51 -17.72 6.10
N GLY A 218 3.53 -18.08 4.84
CA GLY A 218 4.55 -18.99 4.30
C GLY A 218 5.70 -18.26 3.60
N VAL A 219 5.53 -16.98 3.23
CA VAL A 219 6.53 -16.23 2.46
C VAL A 219 7.41 -15.35 3.34
N TRP A 220 6.87 -14.69 4.34
CA TRP A 220 7.65 -13.89 5.27
C TRP A 220 8.17 -14.76 6.41
N GLN A 221 9.45 -14.98 6.40
CA GLN A 221 10.15 -15.69 7.48
C GLN A 221 10.75 -14.70 8.48
#